data_df23b56e63ac2867e388bef3418ff55b
#
_entry.id   df23b56e63ac2867e388bef3418ff55b
#
_cell.length_a   1.000
_cell.length_b   1.000
_cell.length_c   1.000
_cell.angle_alpha   90.00
_cell.angle_beta   90.00
_cell.angle_gamma   90.00
#
_symmetry.space_group_name_H-M   'P 1'
#
loop_
_entity.id
_entity.type
_entity.pdbx_description
1 polymer ?
#
loop_
_entity_poly.entity_id
_entity_poly.type
_entity_poly.pdbx_seq_one_letter_code
_entity_poly.pdbx_strand_id
1 'polypeptide(L)'
;MSDGSDPNTPRRREGLVESIFGKGGRARYDDKVDIDTELSNKETFFLVGRAVGLLKPVKELFFAKFLLSTGMWVPGLLLPWIGKIIVDHVVGGKALDDVELRYPPFMDPILASLQGLGPMQIMMVLSIMYVGLLFFIGTRAGGTGAYLYEGSDAATQAENQISGGGSEAGGLWGLLEYWVNVRLTQRMVNLLRTDLFEGLTRLSLTTVQDQRIGDSMYRVLYDAPMVPDVVYQLTLRPLAILIAALIQIYLIEYTYGDISPELVWFAWSAFPIAIAITFPFSGLIRRTNQTKRAAGSSTTSSMEESLDSITAVQSLGGMDREKERFAERSEESFLRERYAIVVWAIVIALGGIFLSSLLIYWGRGVAHNVIVGLLTPGDFFALIGILVAIFYAAGELGDTWIFVQEPAAALRRVFFFIDQERDEDAHGEEEIGTLSNGVTFENLSYEYPDGSAALKEIDLELPTNSLVAIVGPTGAGKTSLAYMIPALLRPTRGRVLIDGIDVTRVHLDSLRRQVTYVFQEHLLLSESIRDNLGIANPNATESELIAALQTAGCMEFIASMPQGIDTVLGRSGETLSVGQ
;
A
#
# COMPACT_ATOMS: atom_id res chain seq x y z
N MET A 1 31.35 29.86 11.14
CA MET A 1 32.17 28.89 11.89
C MET A 1 31.82 27.54 11.29
N SER A 2 32.79 26.92 10.65
CA SER A 2 32.65 25.76 9.77
C SER A 2 32.27 24.49 10.53
N ASP A 3 31.19 23.87 10.12
CA ASP A 3 30.77 22.56 10.58
C ASP A 3 31.66 21.49 9.95
N GLY A 4 32.52 20.88 10.80
CA GLY A 4 33.51 19.88 10.42
C GLY A 4 32.93 18.46 10.46
N SER A 5 32.05 18.11 9.52
CA SER A 5 31.70 16.72 9.30
C SER A 5 32.62 16.09 8.27
N ASP A 6 33.49 15.19 8.74
CA ASP A 6 34.43 14.40 7.94
C ASP A 6 33.64 13.48 6.96
N PRO A 7 33.77 13.64 5.63
CA PRO A 7 33.03 12.84 4.64
C PRO A 7 33.49 11.36 4.54
N ASN A 8 34.49 10.94 5.30
CA ASN A 8 35.13 9.62 5.22
C ASN A 8 34.81 8.65 6.36
N THR A 9 33.92 8.98 7.28
CA THR A 9 33.50 7.99 8.27
C THR A 9 32.59 6.96 7.59
N PRO A 10 32.94 5.67 7.54
CA PRO A 10 32.07 4.65 6.98
C PRO A 10 30.82 4.53 7.87
N ARG A 11 29.70 5.04 7.40
CA ARG A 11 28.39 4.80 8.02
C ARG A 11 28.20 3.29 8.10
N ARG A 12 28.24 2.74 9.32
CA ARG A 12 27.85 1.36 9.59
C ARG A 12 26.43 1.20 9.04
N ARG A 13 26.29 0.44 7.97
CA ARG A 13 24.99 -0.04 7.47
C ARG A 13 24.46 -1.01 8.53
N GLU A 14 23.76 -0.51 9.50
CA GLU A 14 22.87 -1.37 10.30
C GLU A 14 21.88 -1.97 9.32
N GLY A 15 21.82 -3.30 9.29
CA GLY A 15 21.02 -3.99 8.31
C GLY A 15 19.55 -3.65 8.54
N LEU A 16 18.80 -3.39 7.48
CA LEU A 16 17.36 -3.11 7.51
C LEU A 16 16.59 -4.16 8.34
N VAL A 17 17.09 -5.38 8.38
CA VAL A 17 16.59 -6.48 9.21
C VAL A 17 16.67 -6.17 10.70
N GLU A 18 17.75 -5.51 11.17
CA GLU A 18 17.88 -5.12 12.57
C GLU A 18 17.01 -3.91 12.92
N SER A 19 16.82 -2.97 11.99
CA SER A 19 15.91 -1.83 12.18
C SER A 19 14.42 -2.22 12.12
N ILE A 20 14.08 -3.25 11.35
CA ILE A 20 12.70 -3.74 11.18
C ILE A 20 12.33 -4.80 12.24
N PHE A 21 13.28 -5.60 12.70
CA PHE A 21 13.00 -6.73 13.62
C PHE A 21 13.47 -6.49 15.07
N GLY A 22 13.86 -5.27 15.43
CA GLY A 22 14.04 -4.87 16.83
C GLY A 22 15.03 -5.69 17.65
N LYS A 23 16.01 -6.38 17.04
CA LYS A 23 17.08 -7.04 17.79
C LYS A 23 18.16 -6.02 18.15
N GLY A 24 17.98 -5.36 19.28
CA GLY A 24 19.08 -4.75 20.03
C GLY A 24 19.25 -3.24 19.96
N GLY A 25 18.29 -2.48 19.49
CA GLY A 25 18.42 -1.04 19.57
C GLY A 25 17.07 -0.37 19.35
N ARG A 26 16.73 0.60 20.18
CA ARG A 26 15.61 1.50 19.94
C ARG A 26 15.65 1.89 18.47
N ALA A 27 14.62 1.47 17.70
CA ALA A 27 14.41 2.03 16.38
C ALA A 27 14.25 3.54 16.60
N ARG A 28 15.33 4.30 16.38
CA ARG A 28 15.23 5.73 16.32
C ARG A 28 14.34 5.99 15.13
N TYR A 29 13.19 6.55 15.39
CA TYR A 29 12.41 7.26 14.41
C TYR A 29 13.26 8.44 13.96
N ASP A 30 14.14 8.17 13.03
CA ASP A 30 14.85 9.22 12.33
C ASP A 30 13.87 9.65 11.24
N ASP A 31 13.63 10.94 11.06
CA ASP A 31 12.83 11.57 9.98
C ASP A 31 13.18 11.04 8.58
N LYS A 32 14.23 10.25 8.51
CA LYS A 32 14.76 9.58 7.32
C LYS A 32 13.95 8.42 6.77
N VAL A 33 12.91 7.94 7.46
CA VAL A 33 12.01 6.92 6.90
C VAL A 33 11.28 7.47 5.67
N ASP A 34 11.06 8.78 5.64
CA ASP A 34 10.42 9.46 4.51
C ASP A 34 11.41 10.03 3.49
N ILE A 35 12.68 10.22 3.86
CA ILE A 35 13.70 10.87 3.01
C ILE A 35 14.61 9.85 2.33
N ASP A 36 14.89 8.69 2.92
CA ASP A 36 15.75 7.66 2.33
C ASP A 36 14.93 6.72 1.44
N THR A 37 14.65 7.19 0.24
CA THR A 37 13.79 6.55 -0.76
C THR A 37 14.50 5.47 -1.59
N GLU A 38 15.78 5.24 -1.39
CA GLU A 38 16.52 4.21 -2.14
C GLU A 38 16.40 2.83 -1.48
N LEU A 39 15.24 2.18 -1.69
CA LEU A 39 15.13 0.75 -1.41
C LEU A 39 16.04 -0.03 -2.35
N SER A 40 16.91 -0.87 -1.80
CA SER A 40 17.68 -1.80 -2.61
C SER A 40 16.75 -2.87 -3.21
N ASN A 41 17.12 -3.43 -4.35
CA ASN A 41 16.34 -4.51 -4.97
C ASN A 41 16.10 -5.69 -3.99
N LYS A 42 17.07 -5.98 -3.11
CA LYS A 42 16.96 -7.04 -2.12
C LYS A 42 15.90 -6.73 -1.05
N GLU A 43 15.83 -5.49 -0.61
CA GLU A 43 14.81 -5.02 0.33
C GLU A 43 13.42 -5.03 -0.28
N THR A 44 13.30 -4.59 -1.53
CA THR A 44 12.04 -4.67 -2.27
C THR A 44 11.54 -6.11 -2.35
N PHE A 45 12.39 -7.08 -2.73
CA PHE A 45 12.00 -8.50 -2.76
C PHE A 45 11.59 -9.04 -1.40
N PHE A 46 12.28 -8.63 -0.34
CA PHE A 46 11.94 -9.05 1.02
C PHE A 46 10.56 -8.51 1.45
N LEU A 47 10.29 -7.20 1.24
CA LEU A 47 9.01 -6.58 1.56
C LEU A 47 7.86 -7.21 0.78
N VAL A 48 8.09 -7.49 -0.50
CA VAL A 48 7.13 -8.21 -1.36
C VAL A 48 6.87 -9.63 -0.84
N GLY A 49 7.91 -10.38 -0.52
CA GLY A 49 7.75 -11.72 0.05
C GLY A 49 6.92 -11.71 1.33
N ARG A 50 7.08 -10.67 2.14
CA ARG A 50 6.30 -10.46 3.35
C ARG A 50 4.84 -10.07 3.03
N ALA A 51 4.62 -9.18 2.06
CA ALA A 51 3.29 -8.80 1.61
C ALA A 51 2.50 -10.00 1.07
N VAL A 52 3.16 -10.93 0.37
CA VAL A 52 2.57 -12.21 -0.05
C VAL A 52 2.11 -13.05 1.16
N GLY A 53 2.81 -12.94 2.29
CA GLY A 53 2.39 -13.59 3.55
C GLY A 53 1.02 -13.13 4.04
N LEU A 54 0.61 -11.89 3.74
CA LEU A 54 -0.72 -11.34 4.07
C LEU A 54 -1.87 -12.00 3.29
N LEU A 55 -1.56 -12.82 2.27
CA LEU A 55 -2.56 -13.61 1.54
C LEU A 55 -3.08 -14.82 2.31
N LYS A 56 -2.39 -15.27 3.36
CA LYS A 56 -2.78 -16.47 4.12
C LYS A 56 -4.25 -16.47 4.57
N PRO A 57 -4.79 -15.39 5.17
CA PRO A 57 -6.18 -15.34 5.61
C PRO A 57 -7.21 -15.24 4.47
N VAL A 58 -6.77 -14.91 3.25
CA VAL A 58 -7.64 -14.68 2.07
C VAL A 58 -7.30 -15.58 0.88
N LYS A 59 -6.54 -16.65 1.12
CA LYS A 59 -6.02 -17.55 0.07
C LYS A 59 -7.07 -18.08 -0.90
N GLU A 60 -8.30 -18.34 -0.42
CA GLU A 60 -9.39 -18.88 -1.25
C GLU A 60 -9.87 -17.83 -2.27
N LEU A 61 -10.07 -16.59 -1.83
CA LEU A 61 -10.43 -15.48 -2.71
C LEU A 61 -9.31 -15.17 -3.70
N PHE A 62 -8.07 -15.25 -3.25
CA PHE A 62 -6.90 -15.05 -4.09
C PHE A 62 -6.81 -16.10 -5.21
N PHE A 63 -7.01 -17.38 -4.88
CA PHE A 63 -7.02 -18.46 -5.87
C PHE A 63 -8.20 -18.33 -6.84
N ALA A 64 -9.39 -17.97 -6.33
CA ALA A 64 -10.55 -17.72 -7.18
C ALA A 64 -10.28 -16.57 -8.15
N LYS A 65 -9.69 -15.46 -7.68
CA LYS A 65 -9.29 -14.34 -8.54
C LYS A 65 -8.29 -14.79 -9.59
N PHE A 66 -7.27 -15.58 -9.23
CA PHE A 66 -6.28 -16.10 -10.16
C PHE A 66 -6.91 -16.90 -11.29
N LEU A 67 -7.80 -17.83 -10.94
CA LEU A 67 -8.50 -18.66 -11.94
C LEU A 67 -9.37 -17.81 -12.87
N LEU A 68 -10.11 -16.85 -12.32
CA LEU A 68 -10.96 -15.95 -13.10
C LEU A 68 -10.15 -15.03 -14.00
N SER A 69 -9.04 -14.46 -13.51
CA SER A 69 -8.14 -13.61 -14.30
C SER A 69 -7.49 -14.38 -15.44
N THR A 70 -7.12 -15.65 -15.22
CA THR A 70 -6.56 -16.51 -16.27
C THR A 70 -7.58 -16.79 -17.37
N GLY A 71 -8.87 -16.99 -17.03
CA GLY A 71 -9.94 -17.20 -18.00
C GLY A 71 -10.16 -16.01 -18.96
N MET A 72 -9.82 -14.80 -18.57
CA MET A 72 -9.98 -13.60 -19.41
C MET A 72 -9.04 -13.55 -20.62
N TRP A 73 -8.02 -14.41 -20.67
CA TRP A 73 -7.12 -14.50 -21.82
C TRP A 73 -7.68 -15.31 -23.00
N VAL A 74 -8.72 -16.11 -22.78
CA VAL A 74 -9.30 -17.00 -23.78
C VAL A 74 -9.69 -16.28 -25.08
N PRO A 75 -10.37 -15.13 -25.07
CA PRO A 75 -10.70 -14.42 -26.31
C PRO A 75 -9.46 -14.00 -27.11
N GLY A 76 -8.43 -13.54 -26.41
CA GLY A 76 -7.17 -13.13 -27.03
C GLY A 76 -6.40 -14.30 -27.66
N LEU A 77 -6.52 -15.52 -27.09
CA LEU A 77 -5.93 -16.72 -27.64
C LEU A 77 -6.67 -17.21 -28.90
N LEU A 78 -8.00 -17.01 -28.99
CA LEU A 78 -8.80 -17.46 -30.11
C LEU A 78 -8.80 -16.51 -31.31
N LEU A 79 -8.68 -15.20 -31.08
CA LEU A 79 -8.79 -14.18 -32.12
C LEU A 79 -7.85 -14.38 -33.32
N PRO A 80 -6.55 -14.68 -33.15
CA PRO A 80 -5.65 -14.93 -34.28
C PRO A 80 -6.10 -16.08 -35.18
N TRP A 81 -6.60 -17.17 -34.58
CA TRP A 81 -7.05 -18.35 -35.29
C TRP A 81 -8.39 -18.15 -36.00
N ILE A 82 -9.30 -17.40 -35.39
CA ILE A 82 -10.54 -16.94 -36.04
C ILE A 82 -10.20 -16.11 -37.27
N GLY A 83 -9.26 -15.17 -37.13
CA GLY A 83 -8.77 -14.39 -38.25
C GLY A 83 -8.16 -15.23 -39.36
N LYS A 84 -7.39 -16.28 -39.02
CA LYS A 84 -6.85 -17.23 -40.00
C LYS A 84 -7.97 -17.94 -40.78
N ILE A 85 -9.01 -18.44 -40.08
CA ILE A 85 -10.16 -19.07 -40.75
C ILE A 85 -10.81 -18.10 -41.74
N ILE A 86 -11.03 -16.86 -41.34
CA ILE A 86 -11.63 -15.84 -42.23
C ILE A 86 -10.76 -15.60 -43.46
N VAL A 87 -9.44 -15.44 -43.28
CA VAL A 87 -8.53 -15.15 -44.40
C VAL A 87 -8.40 -16.34 -45.34
N ASP A 88 -8.21 -17.55 -44.83
CA ASP A 88 -7.96 -18.72 -45.68
C ASP A 88 -9.25 -19.27 -46.31
N HIS A 89 -10.35 -19.38 -45.57
CA HIS A 89 -11.56 -20.04 -46.05
C HIS A 89 -12.60 -19.07 -46.63
N VAL A 90 -12.80 -17.88 -46.01
CA VAL A 90 -13.80 -16.94 -46.51
C VAL A 90 -13.25 -16.09 -47.64
N VAL A 91 -12.05 -15.55 -47.52
CA VAL A 91 -11.42 -14.69 -48.52
C VAL A 91 -10.66 -15.52 -49.55
N GLY A 92 -9.85 -16.49 -49.10
CA GLY A 92 -9.01 -17.31 -49.95
C GLY A 92 -9.72 -18.50 -50.62
N GLY A 93 -10.95 -18.82 -50.16
CA GLY A 93 -11.80 -19.87 -50.75
C GLY A 93 -11.23 -21.31 -50.58
N LYS A 94 -10.27 -21.51 -49.63
CA LYS A 94 -9.70 -22.84 -49.36
C LYS A 94 -10.74 -23.73 -48.66
N ALA A 95 -10.73 -25.02 -48.93
CA ALA A 95 -11.60 -25.97 -48.26
C ALA A 95 -11.21 -26.14 -46.77
N LEU A 96 -12.18 -26.36 -45.88
CA LEU A 96 -11.93 -26.54 -44.45
C LEU A 96 -11.17 -27.83 -44.08
N ASP A 97 -11.24 -28.83 -44.96
CA ASP A 97 -10.58 -30.15 -44.89
C ASP A 97 -9.27 -30.21 -45.63
N ASP A 98 -8.76 -29.07 -46.09
CA ASP A 98 -7.45 -29.01 -46.79
C ASP A 98 -6.32 -29.40 -45.82
N VAL A 99 -5.62 -30.47 -46.13
CA VAL A 99 -4.55 -31.09 -45.32
C VAL A 99 -3.33 -30.13 -45.17
N GLU A 100 -3.19 -29.17 -46.07
CA GLU A 100 -2.11 -28.19 -46.01
C GLU A 100 -2.35 -27.12 -44.90
N LEU A 101 -3.60 -27.00 -44.41
CA LEU A 101 -3.97 -26.02 -43.41
C LEU A 101 -3.73 -26.54 -41.99
N ARG A 102 -2.93 -25.84 -41.24
CA ARG A 102 -2.55 -26.23 -39.88
C ARG A 102 -3.29 -25.40 -38.85
N TYR A 103 -3.94 -26.07 -37.90
CA TYR A 103 -4.62 -25.48 -36.76
C TYR A 103 -4.20 -26.23 -35.48
N PRO A 104 -4.19 -25.54 -34.32
CA PRO A 104 -3.99 -26.23 -33.06
C PRO A 104 -5.24 -27.08 -32.71
N PRO A 105 -5.08 -28.20 -31.96
CA PRO A 105 -6.16 -29.17 -31.71
C PRO A 105 -7.44 -28.59 -31.07
N PHE A 106 -7.33 -27.52 -30.31
CA PHE A 106 -8.50 -26.86 -29.71
C PHE A 106 -9.41 -26.17 -30.74
N MET A 107 -8.92 -25.97 -31.97
CA MET A 107 -9.73 -25.43 -33.08
C MET A 107 -10.54 -26.51 -33.80
N ASP A 108 -10.24 -27.80 -33.65
CA ASP A 108 -10.93 -28.89 -34.34
C ASP A 108 -12.44 -28.90 -34.13
N PRO A 109 -13.00 -28.70 -32.91
CA PRO A 109 -14.44 -28.62 -32.72
C PRO A 109 -15.09 -27.43 -33.46
N ILE A 110 -14.37 -26.32 -33.56
CA ILE A 110 -14.83 -25.12 -34.27
C ILE A 110 -14.83 -25.40 -35.76
N LEU A 111 -13.74 -25.94 -36.32
CA LEU A 111 -13.66 -26.32 -37.74
C LEU A 111 -14.72 -27.34 -38.13
N ALA A 112 -14.94 -28.37 -37.29
CA ALA A 112 -15.99 -29.36 -37.52
C ALA A 112 -17.39 -28.74 -37.59
N SER A 113 -17.68 -27.73 -36.76
CA SER A 113 -18.95 -27.02 -36.76
C SER A 113 -19.18 -26.13 -37.98
N LEU A 114 -18.12 -25.78 -38.71
CA LEU A 114 -18.14 -24.93 -39.89
C LEU A 114 -18.22 -25.75 -41.19
N GLN A 115 -18.02 -27.06 -41.14
CA GLN A 115 -18.08 -27.92 -42.33
C GLN A 115 -19.43 -27.83 -43.03
N GLY A 116 -19.42 -27.74 -44.36
CA GLY A 116 -20.60 -27.63 -45.19
C GLY A 116 -21.27 -26.27 -45.27
N LEU A 117 -20.73 -25.27 -44.53
CA LEU A 117 -21.24 -23.90 -44.59
C LEU A 117 -20.59 -23.12 -45.74
N GLY A 118 -21.35 -22.23 -46.35
CA GLY A 118 -20.79 -21.27 -47.32
C GLY A 118 -19.98 -20.15 -46.67
N PRO A 119 -19.08 -19.46 -47.42
CA PRO A 119 -18.16 -18.46 -46.87
C PRO A 119 -18.84 -17.38 -46.02
N MET A 120 -20.00 -16.87 -46.45
CA MET A 120 -20.75 -15.86 -45.71
C MET A 120 -21.36 -16.42 -44.40
N GLN A 121 -21.77 -17.70 -44.41
CA GLN A 121 -22.28 -18.38 -43.22
C GLN A 121 -21.16 -18.63 -42.21
N ILE A 122 -19.98 -19.02 -42.66
CA ILE A 122 -18.76 -19.15 -41.82
C ILE A 122 -18.46 -17.83 -41.14
N MET A 123 -18.43 -16.75 -41.90
CA MET A 123 -18.16 -15.41 -41.34
C MET A 123 -19.21 -15.01 -40.31
N MET A 124 -20.51 -15.28 -40.57
CA MET A 124 -21.59 -14.97 -39.64
C MET A 124 -21.48 -15.80 -38.35
N VAL A 125 -21.21 -17.10 -38.43
CA VAL A 125 -21.05 -17.98 -37.26
C VAL A 125 -19.86 -17.56 -36.42
N LEU A 126 -18.72 -17.29 -37.05
CA LEU A 126 -17.50 -16.84 -36.34
C LEU A 126 -17.72 -15.48 -35.69
N SER A 127 -18.42 -14.55 -36.36
CA SER A 127 -18.72 -13.23 -35.78
C SER A 127 -19.67 -13.36 -34.57
N ILE A 128 -20.72 -14.15 -34.66
CA ILE A 128 -21.63 -14.40 -33.54
C ILE A 128 -20.90 -15.09 -32.39
N MET A 129 -20.09 -16.11 -32.68
CA MET A 129 -19.29 -16.80 -31.68
C MET A 129 -18.34 -15.83 -30.97
N TYR A 130 -17.63 -14.98 -31.70
CA TYR A 130 -16.67 -14.05 -31.13
C TYR A 130 -17.37 -12.94 -30.31
N VAL A 131 -18.47 -12.38 -30.80
CA VAL A 131 -19.29 -11.43 -30.05
C VAL A 131 -19.85 -12.06 -28.78
N GLY A 132 -20.34 -13.32 -28.87
CA GLY A 132 -20.78 -14.09 -27.71
C GLY A 132 -19.65 -14.28 -26.70
N LEU A 133 -18.47 -14.65 -27.18
CA LEU A 133 -17.29 -14.82 -26.34
C LEU A 133 -16.88 -13.51 -25.64
N LEU A 134 -16.93 -12.38 -26.35
CA LEU A 134 -16.71 -11.06 -25.77
C LEU A 134 -17.79 -10.68 -24.73
N PHE A 135 -19.03 -11.04 -24.97
CA PHE A 135 -20.10 -10.77 -24.03
C PHE A 135 -19.96 -11.61 -22.74
N PHE A 136 -19.66 -12.90 -22.85
CA PHE A 136 -19.59 -13.81 -21.71
C PHE A 136 -18.25 -13.71 -20.97
N ILE A 137 -17.12 -13.73 -21.66
CA ILE A 137 -15.79 -13.75 -21.05
C ILE A 137 -15.19 -12.33 -21.01
N GLY A 138 -15.48 -11.51 -22.00
CA GLY A 138 -14.92 -10.19 -22.17
C GLY A 138 -13.55 -10.22 -22.84
N THR A 139 -12.99 -9.05 -23.01
CA THR A 139 -11.55 -8.89 -23.25
C THR A 139 -10.94 -8.29 -22.00
N ARG A 140 -9.66 -8.52 -21.82
CA ARG A 140 -8.88 -7.69 -20.93
C ARG A 140 -9.04 -6.24 -21.41
N ALA A 141 -9.89 -5.50 -20.74
CA ALA A 141 -10.04 -4.07 -20.98
C ALA A 141 -8.80 -3.41 -20.40
N GLY A 142 -7.80 -3.16 -21.24
CA GLY A 142 -6.60 -2.46 -20.81
C GLY A 142 -7.01 -1.16 -20.12
N GLY A 143 -6.85 -1.11 -18.78
CA GLY A 143 -6.76 0.11 -18.03
C GLY A 143 -7.89 1.14 -18.09
N THR A 144 -9.11 0.81 -18.51
CA THR A 144 -10.21 1.79 -18.51
C THR A 144 -10.51 2.33 -17.10
N GLY A 145 -10.23 1.55 -16.06
CA GLY A 145 -10.30 2.02 -14.68
C GLY A 145 -9.18 3.01 -14.35
N ALA A 146 -7.97 2.78 -14.80
CA ALA A 146 -6.83 3.65 -14.51
C ALA A 146 -7.02 5.07 -15.08
N TYR A 147 -7.51 5.18 -16.30
CA TYR A 147 -7.74 6.50 -16.93
C TYR A 147 -8.81 7.34 -16.24
N LEU A 148 -9.79 6.73 -15.59
CA LEU A 148 -10.83 7.44 -14.85
C LEU A 148 -10.31 8.07 -13.55
N TYR A 149 -9.19 7.57 -13.04
CA TYR A 149 -8.63 7.96 -11.74
C TYR A 149 -7.25 8.65 -11.87
N GLU A 150 -6.73 8.73 -13.08
CA GLU A 150 -5.49 9.42 -13.36
C GLU A 150 -5.64 10.92 -13.02
N GLY A 151 -4.82 11.41 -12.09
CA GLY A 151 -4.92 12.78 -11.58
C GLY A 151 -5.83 12.98 -10.35
N SER A 152 -6.49 11.94 -9.82
CA SER A 152 -7.20 12.03 -8.55
C SER A 152 -6.22 12.13 -7.36
N ASP A 153 -6.69 12.76 -6.27
CA ASP A 153 -5.91 12.83 -5.03
C ASP A 153 -5.70 11.45 -4.38
N ALA A 154 -4.78 11.38 -3.42
CA ALA A 154 -4.44 10.12 -2.76
C ALA A 154 -5.63 9.48 -2.04
N ALA A 155 -6.57 10.27 -1.51
CA ALA A 155 -7.77 9.77 -0.85
C ALA A 155 -8.70 9.07 -1.83
N THR A 156 -8.98 9.72 -2.96
CA THR A 156 -9.82 9.18 -4.05
C THR A 156 -9.17 7.94 -4.66
N GLN A 157 -7.85 7.94 -4.85
CA GLN A 157 -7.12 6.77 -5.33
C GLN A 157 -7.22 5.59 -4.35
N ALA A 158 -7.04 5.83 -3.05
CA ALA A 158 -7.15 4.79 -2.03
C ALA A 158 -8.56 4.19 -1.97
N GLU A 159 -9.59 5.02 -2.03
CA GLU A 159 -10.99 4.59 -2.04
C GLU A 159 -11.32 3.77 -3.29
N ASN A 160 -10.82 4.18 -4.45
CA ASN A 160 -10.99 3.45 -5.70
C ASN A 160 -10.25 2.11 -5.69
N GLN A 161 -9.07 2.03 -5.09
CA GLN A 161 -8.34 0.77 -4.90
C GLN A 161 -9.09 -0.20 -3.98
N ILE A 162 -9.72 0.31 -2.91
CA ILE A 162 -10.58 -0.50 -2.04
C ILE A 162 -11.80 -1.00 -2.80
N SER A 163 -12.41 -0.17 -3.65
CA SER A 163 -13.63 -0.50 -4.38
C SER A 163 -13.38 -1.39 -5.59
N GLY A 164 -12.37 -1.09 -6.40
CA GLY A 164 -12.11 -1.74 -7.68
C GLY A 164 -10.85 -2.60 -7.73
N GLY A 165 -9.80 -2.20 -7.01
CA GLY A 165 -8.49 -2.88 -7.02
C GLY A 165 -8.00 -3.18 -8.44
N GLY A 166 -6.95 -3.94 -8.62
CA GLY A 166 -6.40 -4.31 -9.93
C GLY A 166 -7.30 -5.23 -10.80
N SER A 167 -8.58 -4.93 -10.95
CA SER A 167 -9.48 -5.66 -11.85
C SER A 167 -9.44 -5.08 -13.25
N GLU A 168 -9.32 -5.95 -14.24
CA GLU A 168 -9.38 -5.63 -15.67
C GLU A 168 -10.67 -6.21 -16.29
N ALA A 169 -11.77 -6.06 -15.58
CA ALA A 169 -13.03 -6.72 -15.87
C ALA A 169 -13.60 -6.40 -17.26
N GLY A 170 -13.94 -7.44 -17.99
CA GLY A 170 -14.70 -7.37 -19.24
C GLY A 170 -15.71 -8.50 -19.30
N GLY A 171 -16.88 -8.29 -19.92
CA GLY A 171 -17.93 -9.28 -20.03
C GLY A 171 -18.53 -9.75 -18.70
N LEU A 172 -19.40 -10.76 -18.74
CA LEU A 172 -20.04 -11.33 -17.53
C LEU A 172 -19.03 -12.05 -16.62
N TRP A 173 -18.07 -12.72 -17.21
CA TRP A 173 -16.96 -13.37 -16.47
C TRP A 173 -16.14 -12.34 -15.73
N GLY A 174 -15.85 -11.20 -16.38
CA GLY A 174 -15.14 -10.10 -15.77
C GLY A 174 -15.91 -9.47 -14.61
N LEU A 175 -17.24 -9.41 -14.65
CA LEU A 175 -18.05 -8.97 -13.51
C LEU A 175 -17.88 -9.90 -12.30
N LEU A 176 -17.80 -11.21 -12.52
CA LEU A 176 -17.55 -12.18 -11.45
C LEU A 176 -16.12 -12.00 -10.88
N GLU A 177 -15.13 -11.81 -11.76
CA GLU A 177 -13.75 -11.50 -11.35
C GLU A 177 -13.70 -10.21 -10.53
N TYR A 178 -14.37 -9.15 -11.00
CA TYR A 178 -14.47 -7.88 -10.29
C TYR A 178 -15.09 -8.03 -8.89
N TRP A 179 -16.17 -8.77 -8.77
CA TRP A 179 -16.82 -9.04 -7.50
C TRP A 179 -15.91 -9.77 -6.50
N VAL A 180 -15.16 -10.79 -6.98
CA VAL A 180 -14.16 -11.49 -6.15
C VAL A 180 -13.03 -10.54 -5.77
N ASN A 181 -12.57 -9.71 -6.71
CA ASN A 181 -11.51 -8.74 -6.50
C ASN A 181 -11.87 -7.72 -5.41
N VAL A 182 -13.06 -7.11 -5.48
CA VAL A 182 -13.52 -6.15 -4.46
C VAL A 182 -13.54 -6.79 -3.07
N ARG A 183 -14.08 -8.03 -2.96
CA ARG A 183 -14.08 -8.75 -1.68
C ARG A 183 -12.69 -9.06 -1.15
N LEU A 184 -11.79 -9.47 -2.03
CA LEU A 184 -10.40 -9.75 -1.69
C LEU A 184 -9.72 -8.49 -1.17
N THR A 185 -9.81 -7.40 -1.93
CA THR A 185 -9.17 -6.12 -1.62
C THR A 185 -9.71 -5.53 -0.33
N GLN A 186 -11.04 -5.44 -0.18
CA GLN A 186 -11.66 -4.93 1.05
C GLN A 186 -11.27 -5.74 2.28
N ARG A 187 -11.26 -7.08 2.19
CA ARG A 187 -10.90 -7.93 3.31
C ARG A 187 -9.43 -7.75 3.71
N MET A 188 -8.52 -7.64 2.73
CA MET A 188 -7.11 -7.38 3.00
C MET A 188 -6.90 -6.00 3.62
N VAL A 189 -7.53 -4.96 3.07
CA VAL A 189 -7.40 -3.58 3.58
C VAL A 189 -7.95 -3.48 4.99
N ASN A 190 -9.11 -4.08 5.27
CA ASN A 190 -9.70 -4.04 6.60
C ASN A 190 -8.81 -4.76 7.64
N LEU A 191 -8.26 -5.93 7.31
CA LEU A 191 -7.31 -6.62 8.17
C LEU A 191 -6.08 -5.73 8.46
N LEU A 192 -5.47 -5.18 7.42
CA LEU A 192 -4.30 -4.31 7.56
C LEU A 192 -4.59 -3.05 8.38
N ARG A 193 -5.73 -2.39 8.12
CA ARG A 193 -6.14 -1.21 8.89
C ARG A 193 -6.37 -1.54 10.36
N THR A 194 -7.00 -2.68 10.63
CA THR A 194 -7.22 -3.14 12.00
C THR A 194 -5.89 -3.42 12.69
N ASP A 195 -4.97 -4.17 12.04
CA ASP A 195 -3.67 -4.49 12.59
C ASP A 195 -2.80 -3.23 12.81
N LEU A 196 -2.84 -2.28 11.86
CA LEU A 196 -2.14 -0.99 11.99
C LEU A 196 -2.71 -0.17 13.13
N PHE A 197 -4.03 -0.06 13.20
CA PHE A 197 -4.69 0.70 14.27
C PHE A 197 -4.42 0.08 15.65
N GLU A 198 -4.52 -1.24 15.76
CA GLU A 198 -4.15 -1.97 16.98
C GLU A 198 -2.67 -1.71 17.33
N GLY A 199 -1.77 -1.80 16.36
CA GLY A 199 -0.36 -1.48 16.56
C GLY A 199 -0.16 -0.06 17.08
N LEU A 200 -0.77 0.93 16.43
CA LEU A 200 -0.66 2.35 16.82
C LEU A 200 -1.20 2.63 18.22
N THR A 201 -2.34 2.04 18.59
CA THR A 201 -2.95 2.27 19.92
C THR A 201 -2.18 1.61 21.06
N ARG A 202 -1.29 0.66 20.75
CA ARG A 202 -0.46 -0.04 21.72
C ARG A 202 1.00 0.43 21.74
N LEU A 203 1.35 1.45 20.98
CA LEU A 203 2.68 2.05 21.02
C LEU A 203 2.91 2.81 22.34
N SER A 204 4.18 2.90 22.77
CA SER A 204 4.53 3.75 23.90
C SER A 204 4.21 5.21 23.63
N LEU A 205 3.85 5.96 24.68
CA LEU A 205 3.52 7.38 24.59
C LEU A 205 4.67 8.19 23.96
N THR A 206 5.90 7.87 24.26
CA THR A 206 7.08 8.51 23.66
C THR A 206 7.15 8.32 22.15
N THR A 207 6.84 7.13 21.67
CA THR A 207 6.83 6.83 20.24
C THR A 207 5.69 7.56 19.52
N VAL A 208 4.51 7.65 20.15
CA VAL A 208 3.36 8.34 19.56
C VAL A 208 3.55 9.85 19.54
N GLN A 209 4.16 10.44 20.59
CA GLN A 209 4.41 11.89 20.66
C GLN A 209 5.45 12.37 19.67
N ASP A 210 6.46 11.54 19.36
CA ASP A 210 7.48 11.84 18.34
C ASP A 210 6.91 11.75 16.91
N GLN A 211 5.73 11.13 16.75
CA GLN A 211 5.07 11.01 15.46
C GLN A 211 4.05 12.13 15.28
N ARG A 212 4.05 12.74 14.11
CA ARG A 212 2.93 13.59 13.70
C ARG A 212 1.69 12.71 13.57
N ILE A 213 0.67 12.92 14.40
CA ILE A 213 -0.58 12.14 14.41
C ILE A 213 -1.18 12.04 13.00
N GLY A 214 -1.12 13.14 12.23
CA GLY A 214 -1.58 13.16 10.85
C GLY A 214 -0.85 12.17 9.93
N ASP A 215 0.46 11.99 10.11
CA ASP A 215 1.25 11.04 9.32
C ASP A 215 0.84 9.59 9.62
N SER A 216 0.66 9.24 10.89
CA SER A 216 0.18 7.91 11.28
C SER A 216 -1.22 7.62 10.74
N MET A 217 -2.13 8.59 10.80
CA MET A 217 -3.48 8.47 10.25
C MET A 217 -3.46 8.34 8.72
N TYR A 218 -2.60 9.09 8.05
CA TYR A 218 -2.38 8.98 6.61
C TYR A 218 -1.95 7.56 6.22
N ARG A 219 -1.05 6.94 6.96
CA ARG A 219 -0.54 5.58 6.68
C ARG A 219 -1.63 4.52 6.84
N VAL A 220 -2.46 4.62 7.88
CA VAL A 220 -3.59 3.70 8.07
C VAL A 220 -4.62 3.85 6.95
N LEU A 221 -4.92 5.08 6.55
CA LEU A 221 -5.98 5.34 5.58
C LEU A 221 -5.54 5.16 4.13
N TYR A 222 -4.31 5.54 3.78
CA TYR A 222 -3.86 5.64 2.38
C TYR A 222 -2.78 4.64 1.97
N ASP A 223 -1.85 4.29 2.85
CA ASP A 223 -0.83 3.30 2.52
C ASP A 223 -1.37 1.87 2.57
N ALA A 224 -2.25 1.55 3.52
CA ALA A 224 -2.82 0.21 3.62
C ALA A 224 -3.60 -0.25 2.37
N PRO A 225 -4.41 0.58 1.71
CA PRO A 225 -5.09 0.21 0.46
C PRO A 225 -4.16 -0.08 -0.72
N MET A 226 -2.93 0.44 -0.71
CA MET A 226 -1.96 0.16 -1.77
C MET A 226 -1.40 -1.27 -1.70
N VAL A 227 -1.41 -1.90 -0.52
CA VAL A 227 -0.83 -3.24 -0.31
C VAL A 227 -1.47 -4.33 -1.19
N PRO A 228 -2.81 -4.46 -1.28
CA PRO A 228 -3.44 -5.43 -2.17
C PRO A 228 -3.06 -5.26 -3.64
N ASP A 229 -2.94 -4.01 -4.12
CA ASP A 229 -2.54 -3.74 -5.50
C ASP A 229 -1.09 -4.20 -5.75
N VAL A 230 -0.19 -3.91 -4.82
CA VAL A 230 1.20 -4.41 -4.89
C VAL A 230 1.24 -5.93 -4.97
N VAL A 231 0.50 -6.59 -4.10
CA VAL A 231 0.44 -8.05 -4.08
C VAL A 231 -0.10 -8.59 -5.40
N TYR A 232 -1.15 -7.98 -5.96
CA TYR A 232 -1.68 -8.33 -7.28
C TYR A 232 -0.65 -8.14 -8.39
N GLN A 233 -0.06 -6.95 -8.49
CA GLN A 233 0.91 -6.59 -9.53
C GLN A 233 2.16 -7.46 -9.51
N LEU A 234 2.55 -7.97 -8.35
CA LEU A 234 3.77 -8.76 -8.18
C LEU A 234 3.56 -10.27 -8.20
N THR A 235 2.34 -10.75 -7.99
CA THR A 235 2.06 -12.18 -7.92
C THR A 235 1.17 -12.65 -9.04
N LEU A 236 -0.10 -12.22 -9.05
CA LEU A 236 -1.10 -12.71 -10.00
C LEU A 236 -0.84 -12.24 -11.42
N ARG A 237 -0.55 -10.95 -11.59
CA ARG A 237 -0.38 -10.35 -12.91
C ARG A 237 0.80 -10.96 -13.68
N PRO A 238 2.03 -11.02 -13.14
CA PRO A 238 3.16 -11.63 -13.84
C PRO A 238 2.93 -13.11 -14.15
N LEU A 239 2.34 -13.84 -13.20
CA LEU A 239 2.06 -15.26 -13.38
C LEU A 239 1.04 -15.51 -14.49
N ALA A 240 -0.05 -14.73 -14.51
CA ALA A 240 -1.06 -14.83 -15.57
C ALA A 240 -0.49 -14.45 -16.94
N ILE A 241 0.33 -13.40 -17.03
CA ILE A 241 1.01 -12.98 -18.25
C ILE A 241 1.96 -14.07 -18.75
N LEU A 242 2.77 -14.65 -17.87
CA LEU A 242 3.69 -15.74 -18.22
C LEU A 242 2.95 -16.97 -18.72
N ILE A 243 1.88 -17.39 -18.05
CA ILE A 243 1.07 -18.54 -18.47
C ILE A 243 0.48 -18.29 -19.86
N ALA A 244 -0.13 -17.11 -20.08
CA ALA A 244 -0.70 -16.78 -21.38
C ALA A 244 0.35 -16.77 -22.51
N ALA A 245 1.53 -16.20 -22.24
CA ALA A 245 2.61 -16.16 -23.21
C ALA A 245 3.20 -17.54 -23.49
N LEU A 246 3.39 -18.38 -22.46
CA LEU A 246 3.85 -19.76 -22.63
C LEU A 246 2.86 -20.59 -23.46
N ILE A 247 1.55 -20.41 -23.25
CA ILE A 247 0.52 -21.05 -24.06
C ILE A 247 0.67 -20.62 -25.53
N GLN A 248 0.85 -19.32 -25.78
CA GLN A 248 1.01 -18.82 -27.15
C GLN A 248 2.29 -19.32 -27.82
N ILE A 249 3.41 -19.37 -27.09
CA ILE A 249 4.67 -19.93 -27.60
C ILE A 249 4.49 -21.42 -27.93
N TYR A 250 3.85 -22.17 -27.03
CA TYR A 250 3.54 -23.58 -27.27
C TYR A 250 2.65 -23.78 -28.52
N LEU A 251 1.66 -22.91 -28.72
CA LEU A 251 0.80 -22.96 -29.90
C LEU A 251 1.56 -22.69 -31.20
N ILE A 252 2.53 -21.75 -31.18
CA ILE A 252 3.42 -21.51 -32.31
C ILE A 252 4.29 -22.75 -32.59
N GLU A 253 4.90 -23.31 -31.54
CA GLU A 253 5.76 -24.49 -31.66
C GLU A 253 4.98 -25.68 -32.19
N TYR A 254 3.81 -25.99 -31.64
CA TYR A 254 2.97 -27.07 -32.06
C TYR A 254 2.51 -26.95 -33.52
N THR A 255 2.14 -25.74 -33.94
CA THR A 255 1.52 -25.54 -35.28
C THR A 255 2.57 -25.32 -36.36
N TYR A 256 3.67 -24.62 -36.07
CA TYR A 256 4.64 -24.12 -37.04
C TYR A 256 6.07 -24.56 -36.79
N GLY A 257 6.37 -25.24 -35.68
CA GLY A 257 7.74 -25.60 -35.30
C GLY A 257 8.51 -26.40 -36.35
N ASP A 258 7.83 -27.30 -37.10
CA ASP A 258 8.42 -28.11 -38.17
C ASP A 258 8.74 -27.29 -39.41
N ILE A 259 7.97 -26.23 -39.70
CA ILE A 259 8.12 -25.42 -40.92
C ILE A 259 9.10 -24.28 -40.69
N SER A 260 9.02 -23.64 -39.55
CA SER A 260 9.75 -22.41 -39.24
C SER A 260 10.21 -22.40 -37.79
N PRO A 261 11.21 -23.19 -37.40
CA PRO A 261 11.74 -23.24 -36.04
C PRO A 261 12.27 -21.86 -35.56
N GLU A 262 12.67 -21.01 -36.51
CA GLU A 262 13.09 -19.65 -36.22
C GLU A 262 12.00 -18.84 -35.52
N LEU A 263 10.70 -19.12 -35.78
CA LEU A 263 9.55 -18.49 -35.17
C LEU A 263 9.48 -18.78 -33.67
N VAL A 264 9.74 -19.99 -33.29
CA VAL A 264 9.74 -20.42 -31.89
C VAL A 264 10.87 -19.76 -31.12
N TRP A 265 12.08 -19.76 -31.66
CA TRP A 265 13.23 -19.11 -31.03
C TRP A 265 12.99 -17.60 -30.83
N PHE A 266 12.35 -17.01 -31.79
CA PHE A 266 12.04 -15.60 -31.68
C PHE A 266 10.97 -15.32 -30.61
N ALA A 267 9.90 -16.08 -30.58
CA ALA A 267 8.89 -15.93 -29.55
C ALA A 267 9.52 -16.05 -28.15
N TRP A 268 10.44 -17.00 -27.95
CA TRP A 268 11.22 -17.11 -26.72
C TRP A 268 12.14 -15.90 -26.46
N SER A 269 12.69 -15.31 -27.51
CA SER A 269 13.59 -14.15 -27.38
C SER A 269 12.87 -12.88 -26.92
N ALA A 270 11.55 -12.81 -27.05
CA ALA A 270 10.75 -11.62 -26.68
C ALA A 270 10.96 -11.20 -25.22
N PHE A 271 11.01 -12.16 -24.29
CA PHE A 271 11.18 -11.89 -22.87
C PHE A 271 12.55 -11.33 -22.49
N PRO A 272 13.68 -11.99 -22.83
CA PRO A 272 14.99 -11.43 -22.54
C PRO A 272 15.22 -10.08 -23.24
N ILE A 273 14.67 -9.88 -24.43
CA ILE A 273 14.75 -8.61 -25.15
C ILE A 273 13.97 -7.52 -24.41
N ALA A 274 12.74 -7.79 -23.98
CA ALA A 274 11.94 -6.83 -23.22
C ALA A 274 12.64 -6.42 -21.93
N ILE A 275 13.19 -7.38 -21.18
CA ILE A 275 13.96 -7.11 -19.96
C ILE A 275 15.21 -6.27 -20.28
N ALA A 276 15.95 -6.64 -21.32
CA ALA A 276 17.17 -5.93 -21.73
C ALA A 276 16.89 -4.46 -22.14
N ILE A 277 15.71 -4.18 -22.70
CA ILE A 277 15.30 -2.83 -23.05
C ILE A 277 14.85 -2.04 -21.81
N THR A 278 14.06 -2.66 -20.94
CA THR A 278 13.42 -1.96 -19.81
C THR A 278 14.40 -1.69 -18.67
N PHE A 279 15.32 -2.64 -18.41
CA PHE A 279 16.24 -2.58 -17.28
C PHE A 279 17.14 -1.33 -17.25
N PRO A 280 17.78 -0.88 -18.36
CA PRO A 280 18.63 0.32 -18.35
C PRO A 280 17.88 1.60 -17.98
N PHE A 281 16.59 1.69 -18.33
CA PHE A 281 15.78 2.88 -18.08
C PHE A 281 15.14 2.90 -16.69
N SER A 282 15.08 1.76 -16.00
CA SER A 282 14.44 1.65 -14.69
C SER A 282 15.02 2.63 -13.66
N GLY A 283 16.36 2.80 -13.64
CA GLY A 283 17.03 3.74 -12.76
C GLY A 283 16.71 5.21 -13.07
N LEU A 284 16.59 5.56 -14.35
CA LEU A 284 16.23 6.91 -14.78
C LEU A 284 14.78 7.23 -14.37
N ILE A 285 13.85 6.33 -14.69
CA ILE A 285 12.43 6.48 -14.35
C ILE A 285 12.24 6.60 -12.84
N ARG A 286 12.91 5.75 -12.07
CA ARG A 286 12.87 5.78 -10.61
C ARG A 286 13.31 7.15 -10.07
N ARG A 287 14.50 7.65 -10.46
CA ARG A 287 15.00 8.95 -10.00
C ARG A 287 14.06 10.08 -10.36
N THR A 288 13.52 10.06 -11.57
CA THR A 288 12.59 11.09 -12.05
C THR A 288 11.29 11.10 -11.24
N ASN A 289 10.73 9.92 -10.97
CA ASN A 289 9.53 9.79 -10.14
C ASN A 289 9.78 10.21 -8.67
N GLN A 290 10.95 9.92 -8.12
CA GLN A 290 11.32 10.35 -6.77
C GLN A 290 11.39 11.88 -6.66
N THR A 291 12.05 12.55 -7.62
CA THR A 291 12.15 14.02 -7.62
C THR A 291 10.78 14.68 -7.82
N LYS A 292 9.91 14.11 -8.67
CA LYS A 292 8.51 14.53 -8.84
C LYS A 292 7.76 14.48 -7.52
N ARG A 293 7.86 13.36 -6.78
CA ARG A 293 7.16 13.19 -5.50
C ARG A 293 7.67 14.11 -4.41
N ALA A 294 9.00 14.25 -4.29
CA ALA A 294 9.59 15.16 -3.31
C ALA A 294 9.10 16.60 -3.50
N ALA A 295 8.99 17.05 -4.76
CA ALA A 295 8.44 18.36 -5.08
C ALA A 295 6.95 18.47 -4.75
N GLY A 296 6.15 17.42 -5.07
CA GLY A 296 4.73 17.37 -4.71
C GLY A 296 4.50 17.41 -3.19
N SER A 297 5.22 16.59 -2.44
CA SER A 297 5.17 16.57 -0.97
C SER A 297 5.55 17.93 -0.37
N SER A 298 6.60 18.59 -0.89
CA SER A 298 6.98 19.95 -0.46
C SER A 298 5.86 20.98 -0.68
N THR A 299 5.10 20.85 -1.77
CA THR A 299 3.96 21.72 -2.06
C THR A 299 2.83 21.50 -1.05
N THR A 300 2.47 20.24 -0.78
CA THR A 300 1.44 19.88 0.20
C THR A 300 1.82 20.32 1.61
N SER A 301 3.05 20.05 2.05
CA SER A 301 3.53 20.46 3.38
C SER A 301 3.53 21.99 3.56
N SER A 302 3.82 22.75 2.47
CA SER A 302 3.73 24.20 2.52
C SER A 302 2.30 24.70 2.74
N MET A 303 1.33 24.04 2.11
CA MET A 303 -0.09 24.36 2.27
C MET A 303 -0.57 24.02 3.69
N GLU A 304 -0.22 22.83 4.19
CA GLU A 304 -0.56 22.41 5.56
C GLU A 304 -0.01 23.38 6.60
N GLU A 305 1.28 23.73 6.52
CA GLU A 305 1.93 24.68 7.42
C GLU A 305 1.22 26.05 7.45
N SER A 306 0.84 26.56 6.25
CA SER A 306 0.14 27.84 6.13
C SER A 306 -1.28 27.77 6.71
N LEU A 307 -1.99 26.65 6.53
CA LEU A 307 -3.34 26.44 7.05
C LEU A 307 -3.36 26.22 8.57
N ASP A 308 -2.43 25.45 9.10
CA ASP A 308 -2.27 25.22 10.53
C ASP A 308 -1.97 26.54 11.27
N SER A 309 -1.23 27.43 10.62
CA SER A 309 -0.88 28.74 11.15
C SER A 309 -1.74 29.88 10.59
N ILE A 310 -2.95 29.60 10.07
CA ILE A 310 -3.76 30.57 9.33
C ILE A 310 -4.04 31.85 10.11
N THR A 311 -4.27 31.74 11.42
CA THR A 311 -4.50 32.89 12.29
C THR A 311 -3.28 33.81 12.35
N ALA A 312 -2.08 33.25 12.41
CA ALA A 312 -0.83 34.01 12.37
C ALA A 312 -0.63 34.67 11.01
N VAL A 313 -0.84 33.92 9.91
CA VAL A 313 -0.75 34.43 8.54
C VAL A 313 -1.66 35.61 8.32
N GLN A 314 -2.92 35.50 8.75
CA GLN A 314 -3.92 36.59 8.61
C GLN A 314 -3.61 37.76 9.53
N SER A 315 -3.29 37.53 10.80
CA SER A 315 -3.07 38.62 11.78
C SER A 315 -1.80 39.43 11.50
N LEU A 316 -0.77 38.80 10.90
CA LEU A 316 0.49 39.46 10.55
C LEU A 316 0.51 39.98 9.10
N GLY A 317 -0.56 39.81 8.33
CA GLY A 317 -0.64 40.27 6.93
C GLY A 317 0.26 39.48 5.98
N GLY A 318 0.57 38.22 6.29
CA GLY A 318 1.48 37.38 5.53
C GLY A 318 0.89 36.70 4.28
N MET A 319 -0.37 36.98 3.92
CA MET A 319 -1.10 36.27 2.87
C MET A 319 -0.42 36.30 1.50
N ASP A 320 0.09 37.46 1.09
CA ASP A 320 0.76 37.59 -0.22
C ASP A 320 2.07 36.82 -0.26
N ARG A 321 2.83 36.81 0.83
CA ARG A 321 4.07 36.04 0.96
C ARG A 321 3.81 34.54 0.89
N GLU A 322 2.80 34.04 1.61
CA GLU A 322 2.47 32.61 1.59
C GLU A 322 1.92 32.18 0.21
N LYS A 323 1.16 33.03 -0.46
CA LYS A 323 0.72 32.80 -1.84
C LYS A 323 1.90 32.70 -2.81
N GLU A 324 2.89 33.58 -2.70
CA GLU A 324 4.08 33.56 -3.54
C GLU A 324 4.93 32.30 -3.28
N ARG A 325 5.15 31.98 -2.00
CA ARG A 325 5.85 30.76 -1.56
C ARG A 325 5.17 29.49 -2.08
N PHE A 326 3.85 29.41 -2.02
CA PHE A 326 3.09 28.29 -2.56
C PHE A 326 3.19 28.21 -4.08
N ALA A 327 3.10 29.36 -4.77
CA ALA A 327 3.20 29.42 -6.22
C ALA A 327 4.57 28.92 -6.71
N GLU A 328 5.67 29.33 -6.07
CA GLU A 328 7.02 28.85 -6.40
C GLU A 328 7.15 27.34 -6.26
N ARG A 329 6.66 26.76 -5.15
CA ARG A 329 6.70 25.31 -4.92
C ARG A 329 5.81 24.54 -5.89
N SER A 330 4.64 25.09 -6.20
CA SER A 330 3.73 24.50 -7.18
C SER A 330 4.34 24.51 -8.60
N GLU A 331 5.04 25.59 -8.97
CA GLU A 331 5.76 25.67 -10.24
C GLU A 331 6.91 24.65 -10.30
N GLU A 332 7.68 24.51 -9.24
CA GLU A 332 8.72 23.47 -9.17
C GLU A 332 8.13 22.06 -9.32
N SER A 333 7.05 21.76 -8.62
CA SER A 333 6.34 20.48 -8.74
C SER A 333 5.89 20.22 -10.17
N PHE A 334 5.29 21.20 -10.82
CA PHE A 334 4.88 21.12 -12.22
C PHE A 334 6.06 20.88 -13.18
N LEU A 335 7.18 21.55 -12.98
CA LEU A 335 8.38 21.37 -13.80
C LEU A 335 8.95 19.95 -13.66
N ARG A 336 8.98 19.41 -12.45
CA ARG A 336 9.43 18.03 -12.18
C ARG A 336 8.49 17.01 -12.79
N GLU A 337 7.18 17.23 -12.68
CA GLU A 337 6.17 16.38 -13.31
C GLU A 337 6.30 16.37 -14.83
N ARG A 338 6.39 17.55 -15.46
CA ARG A 338 6.60 17.69 -16.89
C ARG A 338 7.86 16.95 -17.35
N TYR A 339 8.96 17.06 -16.61
CA TYR A 339 10.18 16.33 -16.92
C TYR A 339 9.98 14.81 -16.83
N ALA A 340 9.28 14.33 -15.82
CA ALA A 340 8.95 12.91 -15.68
C ALA A 340 8.12 12.39 -16.87
N ILE A 341 7.09 13.14 -17.28
CA ILE A 341 6.25 12.80 -18.44
C ILE A 341 7.08 12.74 -19.73
N VAL A 342 7.99 13.71 -19.96
CA VAL A 342 8.87 13.72 -21.13
C VAL A 342 9.81 12.51 -21.14
N VAL A 343 10.42 12.17 -20.00
CA VAL A 343 11.28 10.97 -19.87
C VAL A 343 10.47 9.71 -20.20
N TRP A 344 9.28 9.58 -19.64
CA TRP A 344 8.38 8.46 -19.93
C TRP A 344 8.02 8.38 -21.41
N ALA A 345 7.64 9.50 -22.01
CA ALA A 345 7.30 9.55 -23.44
C ALA A 345 8.48 9.12 -24.33
N ILE A 346 9.70 9.53 -23.99
CA ILE A 346 10.91 9.13 -24.73
C ILE A 346 11.14 7.61 -24.57
N VAL A 347 11.04 7.05 -23.37
CA VAL A 347 11.25 5.62 -23.14
C VAL A 347 10.22 4.79 -23.90
N ILE A 348 8.93 5.18 -23.84
CA ILE A 348 7.86 4.51 -24.59
C ILE A 348 8.09 4.60 -26.08
N ALA A 349 8.49 5.78 -26.60
CA ALA A 349 8.76 5.97 -28.01
C ALA A 349 9.93 5.12 -28.49
N LEU A 350 11.04 5.10 -27.75
CA LEU A 350 12.21 4.27 -28.09
C LEU A 350 11.88 2.77 -28.03
N GLY A 351 11.18 2.34 -26.99
CA GLY A 351 10.70 0.96 -26.85
C GLY A 351 9.75 0.58 -28.00
N GLY A 352 8.80 1.45 -28.33
CA GLY A 352 7.86 1.26 -29.42
C GLY A 352 8.53 1.19 -30.79
N ILE A 353 9.50 2.06 -31.07
CA ILE A 353 10.28 2.05 -32.33
C ILE A 353 11.07 0.74 -32.43
N PHE A 354 11.75 0.35 -31.36
CA PHE A 354 12.52 -0.89 -31.34
C PHE A 354 11.63 -2.11 -31.55
N LEU A 355 10.52 -2.20 -30.83
CA LEU A 355 9.55 -3.28 -30.94
C LEU A 355 8.94 -3.35 -32.34
N SER A 356 8.55 -2.21 -32.91
CA SER A 356 8.01 -2.14 -34.26
C SER A 356 9.05 -2.59 -35.30
N SER A 357 10.32 -2.19 -35.14
CA SER A 357 11.41 -2.60 -36.03
C SER A 357 11.62 -4.11 -35.99
N LEU A 358 11.55 -4.71 -34.81
CA LEU A 358 11.68 -6.15 -34.60
C LEU A 358 10.50 -6.90 -35.22
N LEU A 359 9.28 -6.40 -35.06
CA LEU A 359 8.06 -6.94 -35.65
C LEU A 359 8.08 -6.87 -37.18
N ILE A 360 8.59 -5.77 -37.77
CA ILE A 360 8.77 -5.62 -39.22
C ILE A 360 9.81 -6.60 -39.75
N TYR A 361 10.96 -6.72 -39.10
CA TYR A 361 12.00 -7.67 -39.47
C TYR A 361 11.47 -9.10 -39.52
N TRP A 362 10.67 -9.47 -38.56
CA TRP A 362 10.04 -10.76 -38.41
C TRP A 362 8.89 -10.98 -39.38
N GLY A 363 7.99 -10.01 -39.47
CA GLY A 363 6.89 -10.04 -40.43
C GLY A 363 7.38 -10.24 -41.87
N ARG A 364 8.57 -9.70 -42.18
CA ARG A 364 9.23 -9.94 -43.48
C ARG A 364 9.57 -11.44 -43.68
N GLY A 365 10.07 -12.13 -42.64
CA GLY A 365 10.37 -13.56 -42.72
C GLY A 365 9.10 -14.40 -42.92
N VAL A 366 8.05 -14.12 -42.16
CA VAL A 366 6.75 -14.77 -42.32
C VAL A 366 6.15 -14.49 -43.71
N ALA A 367 6.20 -13.24 -44.18
CA ALA A 367 5.73 -12.87 -45.51
C ALA A 367 6.51 -13.62 -46.63
N HIS A 368 7.83 -13.77 -46.47
CA HIS A 368 8.63 -14.54 -47.41
C HIS A 368 8.15 -16.01 -47.47
N ASN A 369 7.89 -16.66 -46.34
CA ASN A 369 7.39 -18.02 -46.27
C ASN A 369 5.98 -18.15 -46.89
N VAL A 370 5.16 -17.12 -46.83
CA VAL A 370 3.86 -17.08 -47.55
C VAL A 370 4.10 -16.97 -49.07
N ILE A 371 5.02 -16.11 -49.53
CA ILE A 371 5.29 -15.92 -50.96
C ILE A 371 5.86 -17.23 -51.58
N VAL A 372 6.69 -17.97 -50.85
CA VAL A 372 7.26 -19.24 -51.29
C VAL A 372 6.23 -20.40 -51.20
N GLY A 373 5.07 -20.17 -50.58
CA GLY A 373 4.02 -21.17 -50.45
C GLY A 373 4.18 -22.16 -49.29
N LEU A 374 5.08 -21.86 -48.34
CA LEU A 374 5.24 -22.67 -47.12
C LEU A 374 4.18 -22.35 -46.05
N LEU A 375 3.65 -21.16 -46.08
CA LEU A 375 2.59 -20.66 -45.19
C LEU A 375 1.43 -20.06 -46.00
N THR A 376 0.25 -19.98 -45.40
CA THR A 376 -0.90 -19.34 -46.02
C THR A 376 -1.00 -17.85 -45.63
N PRO A 377 -1.77 -17.03 -46.35
CA PRO A 377 -2.09 -15.67 -45.90
C PRO A 377 -2.76 -15.61 -44.52
N GLY A 378 -3.58 -16.64 -44.17
CA GLY A 378 -4.16 -16.77 -42.84
C GLY A 378 -3.13 -17.07 -41.75
N ASP A 379 -2.08 -17.86 -42.09
CA ASP A 379 -0.95 -18.06 -41.17
C ASP A 379 -0.21 -16.77 -40.86
N PHE A 380 -0.02 -15.93 -41.88
CA PHE A 380 0.58 -14.62 -41.68
C PHE A 380 -0.23 -13.78 -40.67
N PHE A 381 -1.56 -13.74 -40.85
CA PHE A 381 -2.46 -13.01 -39.94
C PHE A 381 -2.38 -13.55 -38.51
N ALA A 382 -2.47 -14.88 -38.35
CA ALA A 382 -2.42 -15.52 -37.03
C ALA A 382 -1.08 -15.28 -36.33
N LEU A 383 0.03 -15.50 -37.03
CA LEU A 383 1.38 -15.35 -36.49
C LEU A 383 1.68 -13.93 -36.07
N ILE A 384 1.33 -12.93 -36.88
CA ILE A 384 1.49 -11.51 -36.50
C ILE A 384 0.67 -11.19 -35.25
N GLY A 385 -0.58 -11.64 -35.17
CA GLY A 385 -1.43 -11.44 -34.00
C GLY A 385 -0.85 -12.05 -32.72
N ILE A 386 -0.37 -13.29 -32.80
CA ILE A 386 0.23 -14.00 -31.65
C ILE A 386 1.56 -13.32 -31.23
N LEU A 387 2.40 -12.94 -32.19
CA LEU A 387 3.66 -12.27 -31.90
C LEU A 387 3.44 -10.92 -31.23
N VAL A 388 2.51 -10.10 -31.72
CA VAL A 388 2.14 -8.85 -31.07
C VAL A 388 1.70 -9.09 -29.64
N ALA A 389 0.89 -10.12 -29.39
CA ALA A 389 0.43 -10.45 -28.03
C ALA A 389 1.58 -10.91 -27.11
N ILE A 390 2.53 -11.71 -27.61
CA ILE A 390 3.72 -12.13 -26.84
C ILE A 390 4.60 -10.91 -26.49
N PHE A 391 4.83 -10.01 -27.43
CA PHE A 391 5.62 -8.80 -27.20
C PHE A 391 4.93 -7.85 -26.23
N TYR A 392 3.61 -7.70 -26.33
CA TYR A 392 2.83 -6.92 -25.37
C TYR A 392 2.96 -7.52 -23.95
N ALA A 393 2.82 -8.84 -23.82
CA ALA A 393 3.01 -9.56 -22.56
C ALA A 393 4.43 -9.37 -21.99
N ALA A 394 5.46 -9.43 -22.83
CA ALA A 394 6.83 -9.20 -22.42
C ALA A 394 7.07 -7.76 -21.95
N GLY A 395 6.48 -6.78 -22.64
CA GLY A 395 6.50 -5.37 -22.23
C GLY A 395 5.84 -5.16 -20.87
N GLU A 396 4.66 -5.73 -20.64
CA GLU A 396 3.96 -5.65 -19.34
C GLU A 396 4.77 -6.23 -18.18
N LEU A 397 5.53 -7.31 -18.40
CA LEU A 397 6.44 -7.85 -17.38
C LEU A 397 7.58 -6.88 -17.06
N GLY A 398 8.10 -6.19 -18.08
CA GLY A 398 9.09 -5.12 -17.89
C GLY A 398 8.54 -3.96 -17.07
N ASP A 399 7.33 -3.51 -17.39
CA ASP A 399 6.66 -2.43 -16.67
C ASP A 399 6.36 -2.80 -15.22
N THR A 400 6.00 -4.05 -14.94
CA THR A 400 5.74 -4.53 -13.57
C THR A 400 6.91 -4.23 -12.64
N TRP A 401 8.16 -4.38 -13.09
CA TRP A 401 9.34 -4.07 -12.30
C TRP A 401 9.46 -2.58 -11.95
N ILE A 402 9.06 -1.71 -12.86
CA ILE A 402 9.06 -0.25 -12.63
C ILE A 402 7.97 0.13 -11.63
N PHE A 403 6.78 -0.43 -11.79
CA PHE A 403 5.64 -0.18 -10.89
C PHE A 403 5.89 -0.60 -9.45
N VAL A 404 6.66 -1.68 -9.23
CA VAL A 404 6.96 -2.19 -7.88
C VAL A 404 7.70 -1.19 -7.00
N GLN A 405 8.53 -0.33 -7.58
CA GLN A 405 9.39 0.57 -6.82
C GLN A 405 8.59 1.61 -6.01
N GLU A 406 7.42 1.97 -6.48
CA GLU A 406 6.57 2.95 -5.81
C GLU A 406 5.84 2.41 -4.59
N PRO A 407 5.08 1.32 -4.73
CA PRO A 407 4.36 0.75 -3.61
C PRO A 407 5.27 0.09 -2.57
N ALA A 408 6.51 -0.28 -2.92
CA ALA A 408 7.46 -0.83 -1.96
C ALA A 408 7.78 0.15 -0.81
N ALA A 409 7.75 1.45 -1.07
CA ALA A 409 7.89 2.46 -0.03
C ALA A 409 6.68 2.46 0.93
N ALA A 410 5.45 2.35 0.40
CA ALA A 410 4.25 2.22 1.22
C ALA A 410 4.27 0.93 2.06
N LEU A 411 4.68 -0.21 1.47
CA LEU A 411 4.89 -1.46 2.21
C LEU A 411 5.88 -1.30 3.37
N ARG A 412 7.00 -0.61 3.14
CA ARG A 412 8.00 -0.36 4.18
C ARG A 412 7.38 0.40 5.34
N ARG A 413 6.62 1.46 5.08
CA ARG A 413 5.94 2.26 6.11
C ARG A 413 4.91 1.44 6.88
N VAL A 414 4.05 0.69 6.17
CA VAL A 414 3.04 -0.18 6.78
C VAL A 414 3.70 -1.21 7.69
N PHE A 415 4.71 -1.93 7.21
CA PHE A 415 5.37 -2.94 8.01
C PHE A 415 6.20 -2.36 9.15
N PHE A 416 6.72 -1.16 9.01
CA PHE A 416 7.40 -0.48 10.08
C PHE A 416 6.51 -0.31 11.31
N PHE A 417 5.25 0.11 11.13
CA PHE A 417 4.31 0.24 12.25
C PHE A 417 3.83 -1.10 12.81
N ILE A 418 3.60 -2.09 11.94
CA ILE A 418 3.20 -3.44 12.38
C ILE A 418 4.29 -4.10 13.24
N ASP A 419 5.56 -3.76 12.98
CA ASP A 419 6.72 -4.37 13.63
C ASP A 419 7.23 -3.59 14.85
N GLN A 420 6.61 -2.45 15.16
CA GLN A 420 6.97 -1.72 16.38
C GLN A 420 6.67 -2.56 17.61
N GLU A 421 7.59 -2.50 18.58
CA GLU A 421 7.41 -3.13 19.88
C GLU A 421 6.22 -2.48 20.60
N ARG A 422 5.28 -3.29 21.01
CA ARG A 422 4.12 -2.83 21.81
C ARG A 422 4.58 -2.44 23.20
N ASP A 423 3.94 -1.43 23.79
CA ASP A 423 4.27 -1.00 25.16
C ASP A 423 4.12 -2.14 26.18
N GLU A 424 3.13 -3.01 25.95
CA GLU A 424 2.87 -4.19 26.77
C GLU A 424 4.00 -5.23 26.71
N ASP A 425 4.62 -5.44 25.54
CA ASP A 425 5.66 -6.47 25.33
C ASP A 425 6.95 -6.18 26.13
N ALA A 426 7.13 -4.94 26.55
CA ALA A 426 8.28 -4.51 27.33
C ALA A 426 8.01 -4.51 28.85
N HIS A 427 6.84 -5.01 29.28
CA HIS A 427 6.46 -5.17 30.66
C HIS A 427 6.34 -6.65 31.03
N GLY A 428 6.34 -6.95 32.32
CA GLY A 428 6.20 -8.32 32.82
C GLY A 428 4.74 -8.76 32.90
N GLU A 429 4.53 -9.93 33.48
CA GLU A 429 3.22 -10.54 33.67
C GLU A 429 2.77 -10.51 35.13
N GLU A 430 3.53 -9.90 36.07
CA GLU A 430 3.18 -9.83 37.48
C GLU A 430 1.95 -8.93 37.68
N GLU A 431 0.90 -9.47 38.30
CA GLU A 431 -0.26 -8.67 38.65
C GLU A 431 -0.07 -7.97 40.00
N ILE A 432 -0.46 -6.71 40.11
CA ILE A 432 -0.48 -5.98 41.39
C ILE A 432 -1.91 -5.85 41.88
N GLY A 433 -2.06 -6.04 43.20
CA GLY A 433 -3.30 -5.79 43.90
C GLY A 433 -3.44 -4.33 44.34
N THR A 434 -4.32 -4.09 45.31
CA THR A 434 -4.49 -2.75 45.92
C THR A 434 -3.20 -2.29 46.58
N LEU A 435 -2.75 -1.06 46.26
CA LEU A 435 -1.53 -0.50 46.81
C LEU A 435 -1.56 -0.45 48.35
N SER A 436 -0.48 -0.97 48.94
CA SER A 436 -0.34 -1.05 50.41
C SER A 436 0.82 -0.21 50.95
N ASN A 437 1.97 -0.15 50.27
CA ASN A 437 3.18 0.55 50.74
C ASN A 437 3.40 1.87 50.04
N GLY A 438 3.11 1.93 48.74
CA GLY A 438 3.26 3.17 47.95
C GLY A 438 4.18 3.02 46.73
N VAL A 439 4.71 4.16 46.27
CA VAL A 439 5.59 4.25 45.09
C VAL A 439 6.96 4.73 45.50
N THR A 440 8.00 4.04 45.04
CA THR A 440 9.39 4.40 45.30
C THR A 440 10.14 4.60 44.00
N PHE A 441 10.86 5.70 43.89
CA PHE A 441 11.79 5.96 42.80
C PHE A 441 13.20 5.74 43.33
N GLU A 442 13.97 4.91 42.62
CA GLU A 442 15.36 4.58 42.99
C GLU A 442 16.32 4.99 41.90
N ASN A 443 17.17 5.95 42.17
CA ASN A 443 18.19 6.50 41.25
C ASN A 443 17.62 6.78 39.82
N LEU A 444 16.41 7.33 39.79
CA LEU A 444 15.63 7.51 38.57
C LEU A 444 16.20 8.61 37.70
N SER A 445 16.57 8.31 36.48
CA SER A 445 16.93 9.29 35.44
C SER A 445 16.13 9.05 34.17
N TYR A 446 15.79 10.15 33.50
CA TYR A 446 15.07 10.10 32.25
C TYR A 446 15.58 11.16 31.26
N GLU A 447 15.88 10.70 30.05
CA GLU A 447 16.27 11.53 28.91
C GLU A 447 15.25 11.31 27.78
N TYR A 448 14.76 12.41 27.19
CA TYR A 448 13.92 12.34 26.00
C TYR A 448 14.70 11.86 24.78
N PRO A 449 14.04 11.36 23.70
CA PRO A 449 14.71 10.90 22.48
C PRO A 449 15.60 11.96 21.81
N ASP A 450 15.28 13.25 21.99
CA ASP A 450 16.08 14.39 21.51
C ASP A 450 17.39 14.61 22.31
N GLY A 451 17.61 13.83 23.38
CA GLY A 451 18.76 13.91 24.27
C GLY A 451 18.60 14.91 25.41
N SER A 452 17.45 15.56 25.55
CA SER A 452 17.19 16.46 26.69
C SER A 452 16.92 15.66 27.97
N ALA A 453 17.70 15.94 29.03
CA ALA A 453 17.54 15.28 30.33
C ALA A 453 16.41 15.96 31.12
N ALA A 454 15.35 15.20 31.46
CA ALA A 454 14.23 15.67 32.24
C ALA A 454 14.35 15.35 33.73
N LEU A 455 14.91 14.19 34.07
CA LEU A 455 15.09 13.72 35.46
C LEU A 455 16.50 13.21 35.62
N LYS A 456 17.10 13.45 36.81
CA LYS A 456 18.50 13.09 37.10
C LYS A 456 18.59 12.55 38.51
N GLU A 457 18.93 11.26 38.65
CA GLU A 457 19.26 10.60 39.92
C GLU A 457 18.23 10.91 41.04
N ILE A 458 16.92 10.72 40.75
CA ILE A 458 15.85 11.00 41.70
C ILE A 458 15.67 9.77 42.62
N ASP A 459 15.78 10.01 43.92
CA ASP A 459 15.38 9.10 44.98
C ASP A 459 14.20 9.70 45.76
N LEU A 460 13.05 9.05 45.74
CA LEU A 460 11.82 9.59 46.35
C LEU A 460 10.89 8.43 46.74
N GLU A 461 10.30 8.53 47.92
CA GLU A 461 9.26 7.64 48.42
C GLU A 461 7.94 8.38 48.54
N LEU A 462 6.89 7.83 47.98
CA LEU A 462 5.51 8.30 48.05
C LEU A 462 4.66 7.28 48.83
N PRO A 463 4.46 7.47 50.12
CA PRO A 463 3.70 6.50 50.93
C PRO A 463 2.21 6.54 50.60
N THR A 464 1.53 5.39 50.75
CA THR A 464 0.08 5.30 50.57
C THR A 464 -0.66 6.22 51.54
N ASN A 465 -1.89 6.60 51.20
CA ASN A 465 -2.76 7.49 51.98
C ASN A 465 -2.14 8.83 52.32
N SER A 466 -1.20 9.33 51.55
CA SER A 466 -0.56 10.61 51.71
C SER A 466 -0.92 11.59 50.57
N LEU A 467 -0.98 12.87 50.87
CA LEU A 467 -1.04 13.92 49.85
C LEU A 467 0.34 14.53 49.67
N VAL A 468 0.91 14.33 48.49
CA VAL A 468 2.24 14.80 48.14
C VAL A 468 2.14 15.89 47.07
N ALA A 469 2.78 17.04 47.28
CA ALA A 469 2.85 18.14 46.33
C ALA A 469 4.25 18.18 45.69
N ILE A 470 4.31 18.06 44.35
CA ILE A 470 5.54 18.19 43.56
C ILE A 470 5.59 19.61 43.01
N VAL A 471 6.52 20.41 43.50
CA VAL A 471 6.65 21.83 43.15
C VAL A 471 7.96 22.13 42.44
N GLY A 472 7.98 23.10 41.56
CA GLY A 472 9.17 23.51 40.82
C GLY A 472 8.83 24.38 39.60
N PRO A 473 9.83 25.02 38.97
CA PRO A 473 9.61 25.83 37.77
C PRO A 473 9.12 25.00 36.60
N THR A 474 8.64 25.67 35.55
CA THR A 474 8.30 25.01 34.28
C THR A 474 9.56 24.36 33.72
N GLY A 475 9.44 23.14 33.20
CA GLY A 475 10.59 22.35 32.72
C GLY A 475 11.35 21.56 33.79
N ALA A 476 10.99 21.64 35.08
CA ALA A 476 11.65 20.90 36.16
C ALA A 476 11.39 19.37 36.18
N GLY A 477 10.72 18.81 35.18
CA GLY A 477 10.46 17.37 35.08
C GLY A 477 9.27 16.85 35.87
N LYS A 478 8.43 17.73 36.47
CA LYS A 478 7.28 17.30 37.31
C LYS A 478 6.31 16.37 36.58
N THR A 479 5.92 16.70 35.36
CA THR A 479 5.02 15.88 34.52
C THR A 479 5.71 14.58 34.12
N SER A 480 7.00 14.62 33.77
CA SER A 480 7.79 13.45 33.40
C SER A 480 7.89 12.46 34.58
N LEU A 481 8.05 12.98 35.83
CA LEU A 481 8.05 12.14 37.02
C LEU A 481 6.69 11.49 37.27
N ALA A 482 5.61 12.27 37.13
CA ALA A 482 4.25 11.75 37.31
C ALA A 482 3.90 10.67 36.26
N TYR A 483 4.36 10.79 35.02
CA TYR A 483 4.14 9.82 33.95
C TYR A 483 4.87 8.50 34.17
N MET A 484 5.89 8.45 35.03
CA MET A 484 6.57 7.20 35.39
C MET A 484 5.72 6.27 36.25
N ILE A 485 4.76 6.79 37.02
CA ILE A 485 3.93 5.99 37.92
C ILE A 485 2.99 5.05 37.15
N PRO A 486 2.17 5.53 36.17
CA PRO A 486 1.35 4.66 35.33
C PRO A 486 2.16 4.01 34.19
N ALA A 487 3.48 4.07 34.21
CA ALA A 487 4.38 3.58 33.16
C ALA A 487 4.06 4.14 31.76
N LEU A 488 3.62 5.40 31.67
CA LEU A 488 3.48 6.13 30.40
C LEU A 488 4.86 6.54 29.85
N LEU A 489 5.83 6.76 30.74
CA LEU A 489 7.24 6.93 30.42
C LEU A 489 8.05 5.85 31.15
N ARG A 490 9.15 5.42 30.52
CA ARG A 490 10.07 4.46 31.12
C ARG A 490 11.37 5.15 31.50
N PRO A 491 11.95 4.85 32.67
CA PRO A 491 13.21 5.44 33.08
C PRO A 491 14.35 5.02 32.12
N THR A 492 15.25 5.96 31.86
CA THR A 492 16.48 5.69 31.10
C THR A 492 17.50 4.96 32.00
N ARG A 493 17.50 5.31 33.29
CA ARG A 493 18.28 4.65 34.34
C ARG A 493 17.49 4.63 35.64
N GLY A 494 17.86 3.73 36.53
CA GLY A 494 17.15 3.53 37.79
C GLY A 494 15.85 2.77 37.58
N ARG A 495 14.95 2.81 38.55
CA ARG A 495 13.69 2.07 38.51
C ARG A 495 12.57 2.74 39.30
N VAL A 496 11.35 2.39 38.97
CA VAL A 496 10.15 2.76 39.72
C VAL A 496 9.59 1.50 40.34
N LEU A 497 9.38 1.52 41.63
CA LEU A 497 8.79 0.40 42.37
C LEU A 497 7.39 0.78 42.87
N ILE A 498 6.44 -0.13 42.67
CA ILE A 498 5.11 -0.05 43.24
C ILE A 498 4.93 -1.21 44.22
N ASP A 499 4.70 -0.91 45.48
CA ASP A 499 4.74 -1.86 46.58
C ASP A 499 6.01 -2.74 46.61
N GLY A 500 7.13 -2.19 46.15
CA GLY A 500 8.42 -2.89 46.09
C GLY A 500 8.62 -3.71 44.79
N ILE A 501 7.65 -3.77 43.89
CA ILE A 501 7.73 -4.48 42.61
C ILE A 501 8.11 -3.47 41.52
N ASP A 502 9.12 -3.80 40.73
CA ASP A 502 9.53 -2.95 39.60
C ASP A 502 8.43 -2.89 38.53
N VAL A 503 8.03 -1.70 38.12
CA VAL A 503 6.97 -1.46 37.12
C VAL A 503 7.24 -2.18 35.79
N THR A 504 8.51 -2.43 35.43
CA THR A 504 8.87 -3.19 34.23
C THR A 504 8.51 -4.67 34.32
N ARG A 505 8.24 -5.19 35.51
CA ARG A 505 7.85 -6.58 35.75
C ARG A 505 6.35 -6.76 35.90
N VAL A 506 5.61 -5.65 36.01
CA VAL A 506 4.17 -5.63 36.24
C VAL A 506 3.41 -5.66 34.92
N HIS A 507 2.29 -6.38 34.89
CA HIS A 507 1.35 -6.33 33.78
C HIS A 507 0.69 -4.95 33.71
N LEU A 508 0.80 -4.27 32.56
CA LEU A 508 0.37 -2.88 32.40
C LEU A 508 -1.09 -2.62 32.77
N ASP A 509 -2.00 -3.49 32.37
CA ASP A 509 -3.42 -3.33 32.69
C ASP A 509 -3.69 -3.44 34.21
N SER A 510 -2.94 -4.31 34.90
CA SER A 510 -3.00 -4.45 36.34
C SER A 510 -2.53 -3.19 37.04
N LEU A 511 -1.43 -2.58 36.56
CA LEU A 511 -0.90 -1.32 37.03
C LEU A 511 -1.90 -0.15 36.82
N ARG A 512 -2.37 0.01 35.59
CA ARG A 512 -3.24 1.12 35.20
C ARG A 512 -4.63 1.05 35.83
N ARG A 513 -5.06 -0.12 36.29
CA ARG A 513 -6.28 -0.24 37.14
C ARG A 513 -6.10 0.32 38.54
N GLN A 514 -4.87 0.41 39.05
CA GLN A 514 -4.56 0.93 40.38
C GLN A 514 -4.17 2.41 40.38
N VAL A 515 -3.85 2.97 39.22
CA VAL A 515 -3.35 4.33 39.07
C VAL A 515 -4.27 5.15 38.17
N THR A 516 -4.82 6.24 38.69
CA THR A 516 -5.57 7.21 37.88
C THR A 516 -4.72 8.45 37.67
N TYR A 517 -4.66 8.94 36.43
CA TYR A 517 -3.95 10.15 36.07
C TYR A 517 -4.93 11.19 35.50
N VAL A 518 -4.91 12.44 36.02
CA VAL A 518 -5.68 13.54 35.48
C VAL A 518 -4.77 14.42 34.65
N PHE A 519 -5.02 14.42 33.32
CA PHE A 519 -4.25 15.21 32.36
C PHE A 519 -4.57 16.69 32.45
N GLN A 520 -3.61 17.54 32.06
CA GLN A 520 -3.80 18.98 31.97
C GLN A 520 -4.70 19.37 30.78
N GLU A 521 -4.64 18.59 29.70
CA GLU A 521 -5.46 18.78 28.50
C GLU A 521 -6.69 17.87 28.52
N HIS A 522 -7.74 18.27 27.80
CA HIS A 522 -8.97 17.49 27.72
C HIS A 522 -8.76 16.31 26.75
N LEU A 523 -8.74 15.12 27.27
CA LEU A 523 -8.63 13.88 26.50
C LEU A 523 -10.00 13.19 26.39
N LEU A 524 -10.94 13.86 25.71
CA LEU A 524 -12.29 13.35 25.50
C LEU A 524 -12.51 13.03 24.03
N LEU A 525 -13.17 11.89 23.78
CA LEU A 525 -13.59 11.50 22.44
C LEU A 525 -14.87 12.23 22.04
N SER A 526 -15.09 12.41 20.74
CA SER A 526 -16.30 13.00 20.17
C SER A 526 -17.49 12.02 20.24
N GLU A 527 -17.76 11.53 21.45
CA GLU A 527 -18.81 10.58 21.78
C GLU A 527 -19.64 11.11 22.94
N SER A 528 -20.63 10.35 23.42
CA SER A 528 -21.40 10.77 24.59
C SER A 528 -20.53 10.77 25.86
N ILE A 529 -20.98 11.51 26.90
CA ILE A 529 -20.33 11.47 28.21
C ILE A 529 -20.34 10.02 28.75
N ARG A 530 -21.43 9.31 28.56
CA ARG A 530 -21.57 7.89 28.91
C ARG A 530 -20.48 7.03 28.27
N ASP A 531 -20.28 7.18 26.95
CA ASP A 531 -19.30 6.38 26.21
C ASP A 531 -17.86 6.72 26.63
N ASN A 532 -17.58 8.01 26.85
CA ASN A 532 -16.28 8.44 27.38
C ASN A 532 -15.98 7.83 28.78
N LEU A 533 -16.96 7.78 29.66
CA LEU A 533 -16.82 7.10 30.96
C LEU A 533 -16.66 5.58 30.81
N GLY A 534 -17.36 5.01 29.83
CA GLY A 534 -17.29 3.60 29.49
C GLY A 534 -15.91 3.10 29.05
N ILE A 535 -15.01 4.01 28.61
CA ILE A 535 -13.62 3.65 28.28
C ILE A 535 -12.89 3.04 29.48
N ALA A 536 -13.13 3.60 30.69
CA ALA A 536 -12.51 3.10 31.92
C ALA A 536 -13.09 1.78 32.39
N ASN A 537 -14.40 1.59 32.22
CA ASN A 537 -15.10 0.34 32.55
C ASN A 537 -16.29 0.12 31.59
N PRO A 538 -16.12 -0.66 30.53
CA PRO A 538 -17.19 -0.93 29.55
C PRO A 538 -18.44 -1.60 30.14
N ASN A 539 -18.30 -2.24 31.29
CA ASN A 539 -19.39 -2.95 31.96
C ASN A 539 -19.98 -2.17 33.16
N ALA A 540 -19.62 -0.88 33.30
CA ALA A 540 -20.12 -0.05 34.37
C ALA A 540 -21.64 0.09 34.30
N THR A 541 -22.31 -0.11 35.46
CA THR A 541 -23.73 0.14 35.59
C THR A 541 -24.01 1.66 35.61
N GLU A 542 -25.23 2.05 35.25
CA GLU A 542 -25.63 3.47 35.31
C GLU A 542 -25.44 4.09 36.69
N SER A 543 -25.71 3.32 37.75
CA SER A 543 -25.50 3.78 39.12
C SER A 543 -24.03 4.04 39.44
N GLU A 544 -23.11 3.26 38.90
CA GLU A 544 -21.66 3.47 39.06
C GLU A 544 -21.18 4.70 38.30
N LEU A 545 -21.68 4.89 37.07
CA LEU A 545 -21.37 6.09 36.28
C LEU A 545 -21.86 7.37 37.00
N ILE A 546 -23.07 7.36 37.51
CA ILE A 546 -23.63 8.49 38.27
C ILE A 546 -22.83 8.73 39.56
N ALA A 547 -22.45 7.68 40.28
CA ALA A 547 -21.64 7.83 41.49
C ALA A 547 -20.25 8.43 41.19
N ALA A 548 -19.63 8.00 40.09
CA ALA A 548 -18.36 8.59 39.64
C ALA A 548 -18.49 10.06 39.31
N LEU A 549 -19.54 10.46 38.59
CA LEU A 549 -19.83 11.85 38.24
C LEU A 549 -20.15 12.73 39.49
N GLN A 550 -20.82 12.16 40.46
CA GLN A 550 -21.06 12.81 41.75
C GLN A 550 -19.76 13.05 42.50
N THR A 551 -18.90 12.03 42.55
CA THR A 551 -17.60 12.12 43.21
C THR A 551 -16.70 13.16 42.54
N ALA A 552 -16.75 13.23 41.19
CA ALA A 552 -16.01 14.24 40.43
C ALA A 552 -16.65 15.66 40.49
N GLY A 553 -17.82 15.82 41.09
CA GLY A 553 -18.52 17.11 41.13
C GLY A 553 -19.13 17.55 39.80
N CYS A 554 -19.33 16.62 38.86
CA CYS A 554 -19.78 16.94 37.49
C CYS A 554 -21.30 16.92 37.32
N MET A 555 -22.07 16.38 38.25
CA MET A 555 -23.51 16.15 38.08
C MET A 555 -24.32 17.44 37.87
N GLU A 556 -23.93 18.55 38.47
CA GLU A 556 -24.70 19.81 38.39
C GLU A 556 -24.73 20.34 36.94
N PHE A 557 -23.56 20.39 36.28
CA PHE A 557 -23.53 20.90 34.92
C PHE A 557 -24.06 19.87 33.91
N ILE A 558 -23.84 18.56 34.14
CA ILE A 558 -24.37 17.51 33.26
C ILE A 558 -25.89 17.46 33.32
N ALA A 559 -26.49 17.59 34.50
CA ALA A 559 -27.95 17.68 34.66
C ALA A 559 -28.58 18.92 33.95
N SER A 560 -27.79 19.96 33.73
CA SER A 560 -28.22 21.13 32.96
C SER A 560 -28.17 20.96 31.45
N MET A 561 -27.52 19.91 30.95
CA MET A 561 -27.42 19.62 29.53
C MET A 561 -28.71 18.98 28.99
N PRO A 562 -29.10 19.26 27.72
CA PRO A 562 -30.37 18.78 27.15
C PRO A 562 -30.55 17.25 27.18
N GLN A 563 -29.45 16.50 27.08
CA GLN A 563 -29.43 15.01 27.03
C GLN A 563 -28.71 14.40 28.26
N GLY A 564 -28.36 15.22 29.27
CA GLY A 564 -27.65 14.76 30.46
C GLY A 564 -26.37 13.97 30.10
N ILE A 565 -26.23 12.78 30.66
CA ILE A 565 -25.06 11.87 30.44
C ILE A 565 -24.93 11.36 29.00
N ASP A 566 -26.02 11.39 28.22
CA ASP A 566 -26.03 10.97 26.82
C ASP A 566 -25.73 12.13 25.84
N THR A 567 -25.34 13.30 26.37
CA THR A 567 -24.90 14.43 25.56
C THR A 567 -23.61 14.09 24.83
N VAL A 568 -23.62 14.22 23.48
CA VAL A 568 -22.46 14.02 22.63
C VAL A 568 -21.55 15.24 22.73
N LEU A 569 -20.28 14.98 23.02
CA LEU A 569 -19.26 16.01 23.15
C LEU A 569 -18.71 16.37 21.76
N GLY A 570 -18.37 17.65 21.55
CA GLY A 570 -17.64 18.07 20.34
C GLY A 570 -16.21 17.54 20.31
N ARG A 571 -15.50 17.83 19.22
CA ARG A 571 -14.11 17.42 19.04
C ARG A 571 -13.26 17.84 20.23
N SER A 572 -12.57 16.89 20.85
CA SER A 572 -11.75 17.10 22.05
C SER A 572 -12.47 17.80 23.19
N GLY A 573 -13.80 17.63 23.33
CA GLY A 573 -14.59 18.26 24.39
C GLY A 573 -14.85 19.75 24.21
N GLU A 574 -14.77 20.30 23.00
CA GLU A 574 -15.00 21.74 22.69
C GLU A 574 -16.32 22.29 23.23
N THR A 575 -17.30 21.45 23.49
CA THR A 575 -18.61 21.83 24.09
C THR A 575 -18.54 22.07 25.59
N LEU A 576 -17.44 21.72 26.24
CA LEU A 576 -17.20 21.89 27.66
C LEU A 576 -16.24 23.07 27.92
N SER A 577 -16.44 23.79 29.02
CA SER A 577 -15.43 24.77 29.43
C SER A 577 -14.21 24.09 30.04
N VAL A 578 -13.07 24.79 30.11
CA VAL A 578 -11.83 24.26 30.70
C VAL A 578 -12.02 23.73 32.13
N GLY A 579 -12.94 24.30 32.89
CA GLY A 579 -13.26 23.88 34.26
C GLY A 579 -14.22 22.69 34.32
N GLN A 580 -15.00 22.44 33.29
CA GLN A 580 -15.90 21.29 33.14
C GLN A 580 -15.17 20.05 32.63
#